data_d79c45ccb0ef1f9e57d2410154889c33
#
_entry.id   d79c45ccb0ef1f9e57d2410154889c33
#
_cell.length_a   1.000
_cell.length_b   1.000
_cell.length_c   1.000
_cell.angle_alpha   90.00
_cell.angle_beta   90.00
_cell.angle_gamma   90.00
#
_symmetry.space_group_name_H-M   'P 1'
#
loop_
_entity.id
_entity.type
_entity.pdbx_description
1 polymer ?
#
loop_
_entity_poly.entity_id
_entity_poly.type
_entity_poly.pdbx_seq_one_letter_code
_entity_poly.pdbx_strand_id
1 'polypeptide(L)'
;LSRHLTGTAAEQWEAWRDRYMPQLLTLLRGLRREATERSRAKTASVSAALDPLLPEARRRESLSRKALWVLASTPGVTAVLNGMRSPVYVGDSMGILQWEACSEVRRLYDTMSK
;
A
#
# COMPACT_ATOMS: atom_id res chain seq x y z
N LEU A 1 15.05 27.99 -2.15
CA LEU A 1 14.81 29.22 -2.94
C LEU A 1 14.82 30.47 -2.03
N SER A 2 14.11 30.47 -0.90
CA SER A 2 14.02 31.64 0.01
C SER A 2 15.36 32.19 0.53
N ARG A 3 16.41 31.35 0.61
CA ARG A 3 17.74 31.75 1.15
C ARG A 3 18.58 32.61 0.19
N HIS A 4 18.16 32.72 -1.07
CA HIS A 4 18.91 33.43 -2.10
C HIS A 4 18.18 34.66 -2.66
N LEU A 5 16.96 34.94 -2.17
CA LEU A 5 16.18 36.10 -2.53
C LEU A 5 16.33 37.20 -1.47
N THR A 6 16.57 38.43 -1.90
CA THR A 6 16.70 39.60 -1.02
C THR A 6 15.79 40.73 -1.50
N GLY A 7 15.41 41.63 -0.57
CA GLY A 7 14.60 42.80 -0.85
C GLY A 7 13.21 42.48 -1.40
N THR A 8 12.73 43.29 -2.32
CA THR A 8 11.38 43.22 -2.93
C THR A 8 11.04 41.87 -3.55
N ALA A 9 12.05 41.16 -4.09
CA ALA A 9 11.85 39.83 -4.67
C ALA A 9 11.55 38.77 -3.59
N ALA A 10 12.14 38.88 -2.40
CA ALA A 10 11.81 38.01 -1.29
C ALA A 10 10.40 38.21 -0.79
N GLU A 11 9.96 39.47 -0.66
CA GLU A 11 8.59 39.82 -0.23
C GLU A 11 7.53 39.33 -1.23
N GLN A 12 7.79 39.50 -2.54
CA GLN A 12 6.90 38.99 -3.59
C GLN A 12 6.80 37.48 -3.60
N TRP A 13 7.95 36.79 -3.37
CA TRP A 13 7.98 35.34 -3.23
C TRP A 13 7.16 34.84 -2.03
N GLU A 14 7.30 35.48 -0.88
CA GLU A 14 6.56 35.10 0.32
C GLU A 14 5.06 35.31 0.16
N ALA A 15 4.64 36.46 -0.37
CA ALA A 15 3.24 36.74 -0.66
C ALA A 15 2.64 35.74 -1.67
N TRP A 16 3.39 35.39 -2.72
CA TRP A 16 2.97 34.39 -3.69
C TRP A 16 2.87 33.00 -3.03
N ARG A 17 3.89 32.59 -2.28
CA ARG A 17 3.92 31.31 -1.57
C ARG A 17 2.73 31.17 -0.61
N ASP A 18 2.46 32.17 0.18
CA ASP A 18 1.42 32.15 1.20
C ASP A 18 0.01 32.12 0.56
N ARG A 19 -0.13 32.66 -0.62
CA ARG A 19 -1.37 32.58 -1.41
C ARG A 19 -1.51 31.22 -2.11
N TYR A 20 -0.44 30.66 -2.68
CA TYR A 20 -0.46 29.49 -3.54
C TYR A 20 -0.40 28.19 -2.76
N MET A 21 0.44 28.10 -1.72
CA MET A 21 0.67 26.86 -0.97
C MET A 21 -0.60 26.27 -0.34
N PRO A 22 -1.51 27.03 0.26
CA PRO A 22 -2.74 26.47 0.82
C PRO A 22 -3.62 25.81 -0.25
N GLN A 23 -3.70 26.41 -1.44
CA GLN A 23 -4.48 25.89 -2.55
C GLN A 23 -3.87 24.60 -3.09
N LEU A 24 -2.54 24.57 -3.26
CA LEU A 24 -1.80 23.38 -3.68
C LEU A 24 -1.98 22.23 -2.66
N LEU A 25 -1.84 22.52 -1.38
CA LEU A 25 -2.04 21.52 -0.32
C LEU A 25 -3.47 20.97 -0.30
N THR A 26 -4.46 21.82 -0.56
CA THR A 26 -5.86 21.41 -0.66
C THR A 26 -6.08 20.46 -1.84
N LEU A 27 -5.53 20.79 -3.01
CA LEU A 27 -5.55 19.93 -4.19
C LEU A 27 -4.88 18.58 -3.92
N LEU A 28 -3.67 18.61 -3.35
CA LEU A 28 -2.92 17.38 -3.04
C LEU A 28 -3.64 16.49 -2.03
N ARG A 29 -4.32 17.08 -1.04
CA ARG A 29 -5.17 16.32 -0.11
C ARG A 29 -6.36 15.68 -0.82
N GLY A 30 -7.00 16.38 -1.73
CA GLY A 30 -8.09 15.84 -2.56
C GLY A 30 -7.63 14.65 -3.40
N LEU A 31 -6.53 14.80 -4.13
CA LEU A 31 -5.95 13.73 -4.94
C LEU A 31 -5.54 12.50 -4.09
N ARG A 32 -4.94 12.75 -2.93
CA ARG A 32 -4.57 11.67 -2.00
C ARG A 32 -5.80 10.92 -1.50
N ARG A 33 -6.87 11.64 -1.15
CA ARG A 33 -8.13 11.03 -0.71
C ARG A 33 -8.72 10.14 -1.81
N GLU A 34 -8.83 10.65 -3.02
CA GLU A 34 -9.35 9.90 -4.17
C GLU A 34 -8.51 8.66 -4.47
N ALA A 35 -7.17 8.78 -4.50
CA ALA A 35 -6.27 7.65 -4.68
C ALA A 35 -6.43 6.60 -3.57
N THR A 36 -6.63 7.03 -2.32
CA THR A 36 -6.86 6.14 -1.18
C THR A 36 -8.20 5.40 -1.31
N GLU A 37 -9.26 6.09 -1.71
CA GLU A 37 -10.58 5.49 -1.90
C GLU A 37 -10.56 4.44 -3.04
N ARG A 38 -9.92 4.76 -4.17
CA ARG A 38 -9.71 3.80 -5.28
C ARG A 38 -8.92 2.57 -4.83
N SER A 39 -7.83 2.77 -4.08
CA SER A 39 -7.01 1.68 -3.55
C SER A 39 -7.79 0.79 -2.59
N ARG A 40 -8.61 1.38 -1.71
CA ARG A 40 -9.47 0.63 -0.79
C ARG A 40 -10.52 -0.20 -1.53
N ALA A 41 -11.18 0.37 -2.53
CA ALA A 41 -12.17 -0.34 -3.34
C ALA A 41 -11.53 -1.55 -4.06
N LYS A 42 -10.34 -1.35 -4.65
CA LYS A 42 -9.58 -2.44 -5.29
C LYS A 42 -9.16 -3.51 -4.28
N THR A 43 -8.66 -3.12 -3.12
CA THR A 43 -8.29 -4.05 -2.04
C THR A 43 -9.48 -4.88 -1.58
N ALA A 44 -10.63 -4.25 -1.38
CA ALA A 44 -11.86 -4.94 -0.99
C ALA A 44 -12.32 -5.96 -2.06
N SER A 45 -12.28 -5.57 -3.33
CA SER A 45 -12.62 -6.47 -4.44
C SER A 45 -11.71 -7.69 -4.51
N VAL A 46 -10.38 -7.48 -4.38
CA VAL A 46 -9.40 -8.58 -4.37
C VAL A 46 -9.61 -9.49 -3.15
N SER A 47 -9.82 -8.91 -1.96
CA SER A 47 -10.11 -9.71 -0.76
C SER A 47 -11.38 -10.54 -0.90
N ALA A 48 -12.46 -9.96 -1.44
CA ALA A 48 -13.70 -10.68 -1.66
C ALA A 48 -13.55 -11.88 -2.62
N ALA A 49 -12.67 -11.76 -3.62
CA ALA A 49 -12.38 -12.86 -4.53
C ALA A 49 -11.50 -13.96 -3.89
N LEU A 50 -10.57 -13.58 -3.02
CA LEU A 50 -9.62 -14.51 -2.39
C LEU A 50 -10.16 -15.20 -1.14
N ASP A 51 -10.90 -14.47 -0.29
CA ASP A 51 -11.29 -14.95 1.04
C ASP A 51 -12.06 -16.28 1.02
N PRO A 52 -12.96 -16.57 0.06
CA PRO A 52 -13.60 -17.87 -0.02
C PRO A 52 -12.65 -19.06 -0.24
N LEU A 53 -11.48 -18.79 -0.85
CA LEU A 53 -10.47 -19.79 -1.18
C LEU A 53 -9.45 -20.00 -0.05
N LEU A 54 -9.46 -19.12 0.96
CA LEU A 54 -8.52 -19.16 2.07
C LEU A 54 -9.12 -19.86 3.30
N PRO A 55 -8.27 -20.52 4.12
CA PRO A 55 -8.68 -21.02 5.43
C PRO A 55 -9.33 -19.91 6.26
N GLU A 56 -10.37 -20.25 7.01
CA GLU A 56 -11.13 -19.28 7.81
C GLU A 56 -10.24 -18.43 8.72
N ALA A 57 -9.25 -19.03 9.35
CA ALA A 57 -8.28 -18.35 10.21
C ALA A 57 -7.47 -17.25 9.50
N ARG A 58 -7.43 -17.24 8.16
CA ARG A 58 -6.67 -16.28 7.34
C ARG A 58 -7.53 -15.24 6.64
N ARG A 59 -8.84 -15.42 6.60
CA ARG A 59 -9.76 -14.49 5.90
C ARG A 59 -9.75 -13.09 6.49
N ARG A 60 -9.53 -12.94 7.79
CA ARG A 60 -9.49 -11.64 8.48
C ARG A 60 -8.14 -10.94 8.46
N GLU A 61 -7.11 -11.59 7.92
CA GLU A 61 -5.78 -11.01 7.82
C GLU A 61 -5.72 -9.89 6.76
N SER A 62 -4.73 -9.00 6.86
CA SER A 62 -4.53 -7.96 5.86
C SER A 62 -4.25 -8.56 4.47
N LEU A 63 -4.63 -7.85 3.40
CA LEU A 63 -4.34 -8.31 2.04
C LEU A 63 -2.83 -8.44 1.80
N SER A 64 -2.02 -7.57 2.41
CA SER A 64 -0.55 -7.64 2.34
C SER A 64 -0.01 -8.95 2.92
N ARG A 65 -0.50 -9.38 4.09
CA ARG A 65 -0.13 -10.68 4.68
C ARG A 65 -0.55 -11.85 3.83
N LYS A 66 -1.80 -11.83 3.34
CA LYS A 66 -2.32 -12.89 2.45
C LYS A 66 -1.47 -13.02 1.20
N ALA A 67 -1.17 -11.90 0.53
CA ALA A 67 -0.35 -11.89 -0.67
C ALA A 67 1.07 -12.40 -0.41
N LEU A 68 1.72 -11.91 0.65
CA LEU A 68 3.06 -12.33 1.03
C LEU A 68 3.11 -13.82 1.36
N TRP A 69 2.13 -14.33 2.10
CA TRP A 69 2.00 -15.74 2.44
C TRP A 69 1.83 -16.64 1.21
N VAL A 70 0.95 -16.26 0.29
CA VAL A 70 0.73 -16.99 -0.97
C VAL A 70 2.01 -17.01 -1.81
N LEU A 71 2.68 -15.86 -1.97
CA LEU A 71 3.94 -15.76 -2.69
C LEU A 71 5.04 -16.62 -2.06
N ALA A 72 5.21 -16.54 -0.74
CA ALA A 72 6.21 -17.33 -0.02
C ALA A 72 5.92 -18.84 -0.06
N SER A 73 4.66 -19.22 -0.24
CA SER A 73 4.23 -20.62 -0.38
C SER A 73 4.29 -21.14 -1.83
N THR A 74 4.60 -20.27 -2.79
CA THR A 74 4.60 -20.64 -4.21
C THR A 74 5.80 -21.53 -4.54
N PRO A 75 5.60 -22.74 -5.10
CA PRO A 75 6.71 -23.60 -5.49
C PRO A 75 7.68 -22.89 -6.44
N GLY A 76 8.98 -22.99 -6.16
CA GLY A 76 10.04 -22.34 -6.95
C GLY A 76 10.35 -20.90 -6.55
N VAL A 77 9.58 -20.27 -5.67
CA VAL A 77 9.91 -18.97 -5.06
C VAL A 77 10.81 -19.21 -3.85
N THR A 78 12.07 -18.77 -3.95
CA THR A 78 13.06 -18.91 -2.88
C THR A 78 13.14 -17.69 -1.97
N ALA A 79 12.74 -16.50 -2.46
CA ALA A 79 12.75 -15.27 -1.70
C ALA A 79 11.66 -14.30 -2.20
N VAL A 80 11.07 -13.54 -1.29
CA VAL A 80 10.10 -12.49 -1.61
C VAL A 80 10.62 -11.16 -1.10
N LEU A 81 10.83 -10.21 -2.02
CA LEU A 81 11.23 -8.86 -1.66
C LEU A 81 10.03 -8.07 -1.14
N ASN A 82 10.14 -7.54 0.05
CA ASN A 82 9.07 -6.74 0.66
C ASN A 82 9.59 -5.42 1.23
N GLY A 83 8.83 -4.34 1.03
CA GLY A 83 9.16 -3.01 1.51
C GLY A 83 8.82 -2.82 2.99
N MET A 84 9.82 -2.93 3.87
CA MET A 84 9.66 -2.79 5.32
C MET A 84 10.15 -1.42 5.80
N ARG A 85 9.44 -0.34 5.45
CA ARG A 85 9.83 1.05 5.77
C ARG A 85 9.46 1.51 7.19
N SER A 86 8.72 0.72 7.93
CA SER A 86 8.34 1.03 9.31
C SER A 86 8.26 -0.22 10.16
N PRO A 87 8.39 -0.12 11.51
CA PRO A 87 8.23 -1.27 12.41
C PRO A 87 6.89 -1.99 12.25
N VAL A 88 5.82 -1.24 11.91
CA VAL A 88 4.50 -1.81 11.65
C VAL A 88 4.53 -2.75 10.45
N TYR A 89 5.20 -2.37 9.37
CA TYR A 89 5.32 -3.21 8.17
C TYR A 89 6.22 -4.43 8.41
N VAL A 90 7.26 -4.28 9.25
CA VAL A 90 8.07 -5.43 9.68
C VAL A 90 7.22 -6.43 10.43
N GLY A 91 6.49 -5.98 11.45
CA GLY A 91 5.60 -6.86 12.25
C GLY A 91 4.51 -7.52 11.39
N ASP A 92 3.94 -6.78 10.44
CA ASP A 92 2.95 -7.33 9.50
C ASP A 92 3.55 -8.44 8.63
N SER A 93 4.74 -8.23 8.09
CA SER A 93 5.44 -9.20 7.23
C SER A 93 5.96 -10.42 7.98
N MET A 94 6.55 -10.21 9.16
CA MET A 94 7.12 -11.30 9.97
C MET A 94 6.04 -12.22 10.55
N GLY A 95 4.81 -11.72 10.69
CA GLY A 95 3.68 -12.49 11.19
C GLY A 95 3.36 -13.75 10.38
N ILE A 96 3.73 -13.81 9.10
CA ILE A 96 3.48 -14.99 8.25
C ILE A 96 4.47 -16.15 8.49
N LEU A 97 5.62 -15.90 9.12
CA LEU A 97 6.66 -16.92 9.29
C LEU A 97 6.23 -18.11 10.16
N GLN A 98 5.18 -17.92 10.97
CA GLN A 98 4.61 -18.97 11.81
C GLN A 98 3.44 -19.71 11.14
N TRP A 99 3.13 -19.35 9.89
CA TRP A 99 2.02 -19.96 9.17
C TRP A 99 2.52 -21.16 8.36
N GLU A 100 1.71 -22.22 8.34
CA GLU A 100 1.94 -23.33 7.41
C GLU A 100 1.84 -22.83 5.97
N ALA A 101 2.56 -23.48 5.05
CA ALA A 101 2.53 -23.12 3.64
C ALA A 101 1.10 -23.21 3.07
N CYS A 102 0.75 -22.30 2.18
CA CYS A 102 -0.55 -22.30 1.51
C CYS A 102 -0.65 -23.50 0.55
N SER A 103 -1.58 -24.40 0.78
CA SER A 103 -1.82 -25.55 -0.10
C SER A 103 -2.54 -25.18 -1.40
N GLU A 104 -3.34 -24.12 -1.38
CA GLU A 104 -4.24 -23.73 -2.49
C GLU A 104 -3.63 -22.71 -3.45
N VAL A 105 -2.30 -22.54 -3.45
CA VAL A 105 -1.59 -21.52 -4.23
C VAL A 105 -2.02 -21.52 -5.71
N ARG A 106 -2.05 -22.68 -6.35
CA ARG A 106 -2.40 -22.79 -7.77
C ARG A 106 -3.81 -22.29 -8.04
N ARG A 107 -4.77 -22.70 -7.23
CA ARG A 107 -6.18 -22.29 -7.33
C ARG A 107 -6.37 -20.78 -7.14
N LEU A 108 -5.58 -20.19 -6.25
CA LEU A 108 -5.58 -18.73 -6.03
C LEU A 108 -5.09 -17.99 -7.27
N TYR A 109 -4.01 -18.43 -7.91
CA TYR A 109 -3.54 -17.83 -9.16
C TYR A 109 -4.54 -17.98 -10.30
N ASP A 110 -5.14 -19.15 -10.48
CA ASP A 110 -6.13 -19.40 -11.52
C ASP A 110 -7.37 -18.47 -11.37
N THR A 111 -7.73 -18.15 -10.13
CA THR A 111 -8.84 -17.23 -9.83
C THR A 111 -8.48 -15.78 -10.13
N MET A 112 -7.23 -15.37 -9.89
CA MET A 112 -6.76 -13.99 -10.10
C MET A 112 -6.38 -13.69 -11.56
N SER A 113 -6.22 -14.70 -12.40
CA SER A 113 -5.86 -14.57 -13.82
C SER A 113 -7.05 -14.34 -14.75
N LYS A 114 -8.26 -14.33 -14.20
CA LYS A 114 -9.53 -14.06 -14.91
C LYS A 114 -9.93 -12.60 -14.77
#